data_85440936b34c638c0039335dcbd37635
#
_entry.id   85440936b34c638c0039335dcbd37635
#
_cell.length_a   1.000
_cell.length_b   1.000
_cell.length_c   1.000
_cell.angle_alpha   90.00
_cell.angle_beta   90.00
_cell.angle_gamma   90.00
#
_symmetry.space_group_name_H-M   'P 1'
#
loop_
_entity.id
_entity.type
_entity.pdbx_description
1 polymer ?
#
loop_
_entity_poly.entity_id
_entity_poly.type
_entity_poly.pdbx_seq_one_letter_code
_entity_poly.pdbx_strand_id
1 'polypeptide(L)'
;RTLRYTTRFCKDKRYMGLKSGITTGDLYSKDFAYGEVPWKLDVFDTETFARSPMKFTVVCTDIETGKPCYQECRMGDRLDVEWMRASASLPLAARPVKLNGRMYLDGGISDPIPVNWMLSQGYEKNVVVCTRHPGYRKEHNKLMPLLRLKFREYPELVKLLDERHIQYNRMLDKIA
;
A
#
# COMPACT_ATOMS: atom_id res chain seq x y z
N ARG A 1 14.50 11.25 6.44
CA ARG A 1 14.85 10.18 5.49
C ARG A 1 13.94 10.16 4.26
N THR A 2 12.62 10.20 4.40
CA THR A 2 11.66 10.18 3.29
C THR A 2 11.93 11.30 2.26
N LEU A 3 12.15 12.54 2.69
CA LEU A 3 12.47 13.65 1.79
C LEU A 3 13.76 13.39 1.00
N ARG A 4 14.82 12.93 1.67
CA ARG A 4 16.09 12.57 1.04
C ARG A 4 15.91 11.46 0.00
N TYR A 5 15.17 10.43 0.34
CA TYR A 5 14.85 9.32 -0.54
C TYR A 5 14.11 9.80 -1.79
N THR A 6 13.04 10.56 -1.60
CA THR A 6 12.23 11.10 -2.70
C THR A 6 13.03 12.00 -3.61
N THR A 7 13.80 12.95 -3.05
CA THR A 7 14.59 13.89 -3.88
C THR A 7 15.73 13.20 -4.64
N ARG A 8 16.32 12.14 -4.07
CA ARG A 8 17.47 11.45 -4.65
C ARG A 8 17.10 10.43 -5.71
N PHE A 9 16.00 9.68 -5.51
CA PHE A 9 15.71 8.50 -6.31
C PHE A 9 14.49 8.61 -7.22
N CYS A 10 13.50 9.48 -6.95
CA CYS A 10 12.29 9.57 -7.78
C CYS A 10 12.56 9.99 -9.25
N LYS A 11 13.69 10.66 -9.51
CA LYS A 11 14.12 11.05 -10.86
C LYS A 11 15.03 10.01 -11.53
N ASP A 12 15.43 8.95 -10.82
CA ASP A 12 16.24 7.88 -11.39
C ASP A 12 15.41 7.09 -12.42
N LYS A 13 15.96 6.92 -13.63
CA LYS A 13 15.28 6.19 -14.72
C LYS A 13 14.97 4.72 -14.37
N ARG A 14 15.67 4.17 -13.37
CA ARG A 14 15.44 2.82 -12.84
C ARG A 14 14.22 2.75 -11.92
N TYR A 15 13.79 3.89 -11.34
CA TYR A 15 12.69 3.92 -10.37
C TYR A 15 11.34 3.67 -11.02
N MET A 16 11.06 4.30 -12.17
CA MET A 16 9.81 4.17 -12.90
C MET A 16 10.06 4.25 -14.41
N GLY A 17 9.38 3.40 -15.17
CA GLY A 17 9.45 3.46 -16.62
C GLY A 17 8.60 2.43 -17.34
N LEU A 18 8.23 2.73 -18.59
CA LEU A 18 7.50 1.81 -19.47
C LEU A 18 8.24 0.47 -19.66
N LYS A 19 9.58 0.50 -19.68
CA LYS A 19 10.40 -0.71 -19.77
C LYS A 19 10.15 -1.64 -18.57
N SER A 20 10.09 -1.09 -17.34
CA SER A 20 9.75 -1.86 -16.15
C SER A 20 8.34 -2.45 -16.27
N GLY A 21 7.35 -1.66 -16.71
CA GLY A 21 5.98 -2.13 -16.91
C GLY A 21 5.88 -3.31 -17.88
N ILE A 22 6.63 -3.27 -18.97
CA ILE A 22 6.63 -4.34 -20.00
C ILE A 22 7.38 -5.59 -19.49
N THR A 23 8.54 -5.42 -18.87
CA THR A 23 9.40 -6.55 -18.46
C THR A 23 8.97 -7.22 -17.17
N THR A 24 8.51 -6.45 -16.19
CA THR A 24 8.16 -6.95 -14.84
C THR A 24 6.66 -6.92 -14.56
N GLY A 25 5.88 -6.17 -15.34
CA GLY A 25 4.46 -5.91 -15.09
C GLY A 25 4.21 -4.89 -13.97
N ASP A 26 5.28 -4.25 -13.46
CA ASP A 26 5.23 -3.22 -12.45
C ASP A 26 5.74 -1.90 -13.05
N LEU A 27 4.93 -0.82 -12.97
CA LEU A 27 5.36 0.52 -13.43
C LEU A 27 6.53 1.04 -12.60
N TYR A 28 6.56 0.70 -11.32
CA TYR A 28 7.66 1.00 -10.40
C TYR A 28 8.56 -0.22 -10.27
N SER A 29 9.84 -0.07 -10.54
CA SER A 29 10.80 -1.16 -10.43
C SER A 29 10.93 -1.61 -8.98
N LYS A 30 10.33 -2.77 -8.65
CA LYS A 30 10.43 -3.38 -7.34
C LYS A 30 11.88 -3.68 -6.96
N ASP A 31 12.67 -4.17 -7.92
CA ASP A 31 14.06 -4.55 -7.71
C ASP A 31 14.93 -3.34 -7.37
N PHE A 32 14.63 -2.19 -7.96
CA PHE A 32 15.28 -0.95 -7.60
C PHE A 32 14.77 -0.37 -6.28
N ALA A 33 13.45 -0.11 -6.18
CA ALA A 33 12.86 0.62 -5.06
C ALA A 33 12.90 -0.15 -3.72
N TYR A 34 12.71 -1.47 -3.75
CA TYR A 34 12.65 -2.33 -2.57
C TYR A 34 13.82 -3.31 -2.47
N GLY A 35 14.55 -3.54 -3.57
CA GLY A 35 15.71 -4.42 -3.62
C GLY A 35 17.05 -3.69 -3.50
N GLU A 36 17.31 -2.69 -4.34
CA GLU A 36 18.62 -2.03 -4.39
C GLU A 36 18.72 -0.85 -3.41
N VAL A 37 17.72 0.03 -3.41
CA VAL A 37 17.77 1.27 -2.63
C VAL A 37 17.88 1.01 -1.13
N PRO A 38 17.01 0.22 -0.47
CA PRO A 38 17.04 0.06 0.98
C PRO A 38 18.21 -0.79 1.47
N TRP A 39 18.89 -1.54 0.59
CA TRP A 39 19.94 -2.47 0.99
C TRP A 39 21.35 -2.07 0.52
N LYS A 40 21.45 -1.12 -0.45
CA LYS A 40 22.75 -0.72 -1.03
C LYS A 40 22.93 0.79 -1.16
N LEU A 41 21.91 1.53 -1.61
CA LEU A 41 22.06 2.94 -1.98
C LEU A 41 21.72 3.92 -0.85
N ASP A 42 20.71 3.62 -0.07
CA ASP A 42 20.30 4.36 1.12
C ASP A 42 19.84 3.35 2.18
N VAL A 43 20.83 2.67 2.76
CA VAL A 43 20.63 1.51 3.63
C VAL A 43 19.63 1.81 4.74
N PHE A 44 18.61 0.95 4.83
CA PHE A 44 17.60 1.03 5.86
C PHE A 44 18.21 0.63 7.21
N ASP A 45 18.05 1.48 8.21
CA ASP A 45 18.55 1.23 9.56
C ASP A 45 17.63 0.25 10.28
N THR A 46 17.86 -1.02 10.01
CA THR A 46 17.06 -2.15 10.56
C THR A 46 17.24 -2.26 12.07
N GLU A 47 18.43 -1.93 12.58
CA GLU A 47 18.73 -2.02 14.02
C GLU A 47 17.95 -0.98 14.82
N THR A 48 17.97 0.29 14.40
CA THR A 48 17.16 1.34 15.03
C THR A 48 15.67 1.04 14.88
N PHE A 49 15.23 0.52 13.73
CA PHE A 49 13.84 0.14 13.51
C PHE A 49 13.40 -0.97 14.48
N ALA A 50 14.18 -2.04 14.61
CA ALA A 50 13.86 -3.16 15.48
C ALA A 50 13.87 -2.81 16.98
N ARG A 51 14.69 -1.84 17.39
CA ARG A 51 14.75 -1.36 18.79
C ARG A 51 13.67 -0.32 19.11
N SER A 52 12.97 0.20 18.11
CA SER A 52 11.94 1.23 18.33
C SER A 52 10.79 0.66 19.16
N PRO A 53 10.35 1.36 20.21
CA PRO A 53 9.15 0.99 20.96
C PRO A 53 7.86 1.25 20.17
N MET A 54 7.93 1.97 19.03
CA MET A 54 6.78 2.25 18.19
C MET A 54 6.40 1.03 17.38
N LYS A 55 5.11 0.70 17.38
CA LYS A 55 4.56 -0.30 16.47
C LYS A 55 4.35 0.31 15.09
N PHE A 56 4.85 -0.36 14.07
CA PHE A 56 4.63 0.02 12.68
C PHE A 56 3.79 -1.06 11.99
N THR A 57 2.58 -0.70 11.62
CA THR A 57 1.66 -1.61 10.95
C THR A 57 1.34 -1.12 9.55
N VAL A 58 1.45 -1.99 8.55
CA VAL A 58 1.00 -1.74 7.19
C VAL A 58 -0.34 -2.42 6.94
N VAL A 59 -1.18 -1.78 6.14
CA VAL A 59 -2.45 -2.36 5.69
C VAL A 59 -2.27 -2.89 4.27
N CYS A 60 -2.68 -4.13 4.04
CA CYS A 60 -2.73 -4.75 2.73
C CYS A 60 -4.15 -5.26 2.47
N THR A 61 -4.51 -5.44 1.20
CA THR A 61 -5.78 -6.07 0.80
C THR A 61 -5.51 -7.48 0.31
N ASP A 62 -6.08 -8.48 0.97
CA ASP A 62 -6.10 -9.86 0.49
C ASP A 62 -7.02 -9.94 -0.74
N ILE A 63 -6.47 -10.33 -1.89
CA ILE A 63 -7.24 -10.28 -3.15
C ILE A 63 -8.30 -11.38 -3.29
N GLU A 64 -8.15 -12.49 -2.57
CA GLU A 64 -9.11 -13.60 -2.58
C GLU A 64 -10.36 -13.26 -1.79
N THR A 65 -10.17 -12.63 -0.61
CA THR A 65 -11.25 -12.35 0.32
C THR A 65 -11.77 -10.91 0.26
N GLY A 66 -11.01 -9.99 -0.36
CA GLY A 66 -11.28 -8.54 -0.32
C GLY A 66 -11.07 -7.92 1.07
N LYS A 67 -10.62 -8.68 2.06
CA LYS A 67 -10.49 -8.18 3.43
C LYS A 67 -9.16 -7.47 3.68
N PRO A 68 -9.12 -6.47 4.57
CA PRO A 68 -7.87 -5.86 5.01
C PRO A 68 -7.05 -6.84 5.84
N CYS A 69 -5.74 -6.81 5.63
CA CYS A 69 -4.73 -7.49 6.43
C CYS A 69 -3.85 -6.43 7.08
N TYR A 70 -3.77 -6.44 8.41
CA TYR A 70 -2.95 -5.52 9.19
C TYR A 70 -1.70 -6.24 9.66
N GLN A 71 -0.58 -5.95 9.02
CA GLN A 71 0.69 -6.59 9.31
C GLN A 71 1.60 -5.68 10.12
N GLU A 72 1.95 -6.10 11.32
CA GLU A 72 2.96 -5.41 12.12
C GLU A 72 4.36 -5.78 11.61
N CYS A 73 5.14 -4.77 11.22
CA CYS A 73 6.53 -4.87 10.79
C CYS A 73 7.43 -4.49 11.98
N ARG A 74 8.33 -5.39 12.38
CA ARG A 74 9.12 -5.24 13.61
C ARG A 74 10.62 -5.21 13.40
N MET A 75 11.10 -5.89 12.37
CA MET A 75 12.52 -6.11 12.17
C MET A 75 13.13 -5.17 11.13
N GLY A 76 12.29 -4.61 10.24
CA GLY A 76 12.76 -3.84 9.10
C GLY A 76 13.57 -4.69 8.11
N ASP A 77 13.42 -6.00 8.16
CA ASP A 77 14.10 -6.95 7.30
C ASP A 77 13.48 -7.03 5.90
N ARG A 78 13.92 -7.98 5.09
CA ARG A 78 13.41 -8.15 3.73
C ARG A 78 11.93 -8.51 3.70
N LEU A 79 11.44 -9.28 4.68
CA LEU A 79 10.04 -9.67 4.77
C LEU A 79 9.17 -8.45 5.10
N ASP A 80 9.58 -7.64 6.07
CA ASP A 80 8.90 -6.38 6.40
C ASP A 80 8.85 -5.43 5.21
N VAL A 81 9.96 -5.31 4.45
CA VAL A 81 10.01 -4.49 3.22
C VAL A 81 9.07 -5.03 2.14
N GLU A 82 8.91 -6.35 2.01
CA GLU A 82 7.93 -6.94 1.08
C GLU A 82 6.48 -6.65 1.52
N TRP A 83 6.18 -6.62 2.81
CA TRP A 83 4.88 -6.18 3.31
C TRP A 83 4.62 -4.69 3.02
N MET A 84 5.63 -3.83 3.21
CA MET A 84 5.55 -2.42 2.82
C MET A 84 5.30 -2.27 1.32
N ARG A 85 5.95 -3.11 0.48
CA ARG A 85 5.72 -3.15 -0.97
C ARG A 85 4.28 -3.57 -1.29
N ALA A 86 3.76 -4.61 -0.64
CA ALA A 86 2.39 -5.06 -0.83
C ALA A 86 1.39 -3.95 -0.51
N SER A 87 1.60 -3.24 0.60
CA SER A 87 0.79 -2.09 1.03
C SER A 87 0.78 -0.92 0.04
N ALA A 88 1.77 -0.83 -0.84
CA ALA A 88 1.89 0.20 -1.88
C ALA A 88 1.60 -0.32 -3.30
N SER A 89 1.16 -1.58 -3.45
CA SER A 89 0.94 -2.22 -4.75
C SER A 89 -0.44 -1.88 -5.31
N LEU A 90 -0.52 -0.83 -6.13
CA LEU A 90 -1.77 -0.39 -6.78
C LEU A 90 -2.19 -1.37 -7.89
N PRO A 91 -3.49 -1.67 -8.05
CA PRO A 91 -4.02 -2.75 -8.92
C PRO A 91 -3.62 -2.72 -10.39
N LEU A 92 -3.40 -1.54 -10.98
CA LEU A 92 -2.99 -1.42 -12.40
C LEU A 92 -1.52 -1.06 -12.55
N ALA A 93 -0.88 -0.59 -11.49
CA ALA A 93 0.50 -0.13 -11.49
C ALA A 93 1.50 -1.20 -11.00
N ALA A 94 1.01 -2.22 -10.30
CA ALA A 94 1.81 -3.30 -9.75
C ALA A 94 1.10 -4.65 -9.82
N ARG A 95 1.88 -5.71 -9.72
CA ARG A 95 1.37 -7.07 -9.54
C ARG A 95 1.04 -7.32 -8.08
N PRO A 96 0.05 -8.19 -7.77
CA PRO A 96 -0.15 -8.67 -6.42
C PRO A 96 1.12 -9.30 -5.85
N VAL A 97 1.35 -9.09 -4.57
CA VAL A 97 2.52 -9.58 -3.84
C VAL A 97 2.15 -10.87 -3.12
N LYS A 98 2.91 -11.94 -3.34
CA LYS A 98 2.68 -13.22 -2.65
C LYS A 98 3.44 -13.24 -1.32
N LEU A 99 2.71 -13.32 -0.20
CA LEU A 99 3.25 -13.40 1.15
C LEU A 99 2.45 -14.44 1.94
N ASN A 100 3.14 -15.29 2.69
CA ASN A 100 2.52 -16.31 3.52
C ASN A 100 1.45 -17.16 2.79
N GLY A 101 1.69 -17.50 1.52
CA GLY A 101 0.79 -18.31 0.71
C GLY A 101 -0.41 -17.56 0.10
N ARG A 102 -0.60 -16.28 0.40
CA ARG A 102 -1.70 -15.42 -0.11
C ARG A 102 -1.18 -14.30 -0.99
N MET A 103 -2.09 -13.69 -1.74
CA MET A 103 -1.78 -12.58 -2.64
C MET A 103 -2.37 -11.27 -2.12
N TYR A 104 -1.55 -10.23 -2.10
CA TYR A 104 -1.91 -8.93 -1.52
C TYR A 104 -1.72 -7.78 -2.50
N LEU A 105 -2.56 -6.76 -2.35
CA LEU A 105 -2.49 -5.46 -3.00
C LEU A 105 -2.54 -4.34 -1.95
N ASP A 106 -2.49 -3.09 -2.42
CA ASP A 106 -2.56 -1.85 -1.64
C ASP A 106 -3.70 -1.87 -0.61
N GLY A 107 -3.37 -1.55 0.63
CA GLY A 107 -4.33 -1.52 1.73
C GLY A 107 -5.40 -0.45 1.59
N GLY A 108 -5.11 0.63 0.87
CA GLY A 108 -6.09 1.67 0.57
C GLY A 108 -7.23 1.21 -0.36
N ILE A 109 -7.28 -0.06 -0.76
CA ILE A 109 -8.41 -0.67 -1.43
C ILE A 109 -9.47 -1.08 -0.40
N SER A 110 -9.07 -1.79 0.67
CA SER A 110 -9.99 -2.35 1.69
C SER A 110 -10.16 -1.44 2.91
N ASP A 111 -9.07 -0.80 3.38
CA ASP A 111 -9.13 0.12 4.52
C ASP A 111 -8.15 1.29 4.32
N PRO A 112 -8.57 2.35 3.61
CA PRO A 112 -7.72 3.48 3.26
C PRO A 112 -7.34 4.38 4.44
N ILE A 113 -8.15 4.38 5.51
CA ILE A 113 -7.93 5.18 6.73
C ILE A 113 -8.33 4.29 7.91
N PRO A 114 -7.40 3.52 8.50
CA PRO A 114 -7.69 2.42 9.42
C PRO A 114 -8.06 2.85 10.85
N VAL A 115 -8.88 3.90 11.00
CA VAL A 115 -9.29 4.44 12.32
C VAL A 115 -10.10 3.40 13.10
N ASN A 116 -11.01 2.66 12.43
CA ASN A 116 -11.80 1.65 13.12
C ASN A 116 -10.94 0.53 13.69
N TRP A 117 -9.91 0.12 12.93
CA TRP A 117 -8.96 -0.87 13.40
C TRP A 117 -8.14 -0.34 14.57
N MET A 118 -7.64 0.91 14.52
CA MET A 118 -6.91 1.53 15.62
C MET A 118 -7.74 1.59 16.91
N LEU A 119 -9.01 1.98 16.81
CA LEU A 119 -9.94 1.98 17.95
C LEU A 119 -10.14 0.57 18.50
N SER A 120 -10.27 -0.45 17.64
CA SER A 120 -10.39 -1.85 18.08
C SER A 120 -9.14 -2.40 18.78
N GLN A 121 -7.98 -1.78 18.54
CA GLN A 121 -6.73 -2.11 19.24
C GLN A 121 -6.57 -1.35 20.59
N GLY A 122 -7.58 -0.59 21.00
CA GLY A 122 -7.58 0.16 22.26
C GLY A 122 -6.92 1.54 22.19
N TYR A 123 -6.60 2.04 21.00
CA TYR A 123 -6.07 3.40 20.82
C TYR A 123 -7.20 4.42 20.79
N GLU A 124 -7.47 5.07 21.94
CA GLU A 124 -8.55 6.06 22.07
C GLU A 124 -8.23 7.39 21.39
N LYS A 125 -6.95 7.77 21.34
CA LYS A 125 -6.50 9.02 20.73
C LYS A 125 -5.74 8.72 19.45
N ASN A 126 -6.29 9.19 18.32
CA ASN A 126 -5.73 8.94 17.02
C ASN A 126 -5.46 10.27 16.30
N VAL A 127 -4.31 10.38 15.62
CA VAL A 127 -3.99 11.48 14.71
C VAL A 127 -4.10 10.94 13.30
N VAL A 128 -4.97 11.52 12.49
CA VAL A 128 -5.17 11.14 11.08
C VAL A 128 -4.51 12.19 10.19
N VAL A 129 -3.51 11.77 9.41
CA VAL A 129 -2.84 12.62 8.42
C VAL A 129 -3.48 12.41 7.06
N CYS A 130 -4.37 13.33 6.65
CA CYS A 130 -5.02 13.29 5.35
C CYS A 130 -4.08 13.83 4.27
N THR A 131 -3.95 13.09 3.15
CA THR A 131 -3.12 13.48 2.00
C THR A 131 -3.88 14.29 0.94
N ARG A 132 -5.17 14.54 1.15
CA ARG A 132 -6.05 15.32 0.28
C ARG A 132 -6.50 16.59 0.98
N HIS A 133 -6.86 17.60 0.20
CA HIS A 133 -7.37 18.87 0.72
C HIS A 133 -8.72 18.67 1.45
N PRO A 134 -9.07 19.55 2.39
CA PRO A 134 -10.40 19.55 3.01
C PRO A 134 -11.51 19.61 1.95
N GLY A 135 -12.60 18.87 2.18
CA GLY A 135 -13.71 18.78 1.22
C GLY A 135 -13.52 17.82 0.06
N TYR A 136 -12.34 17.17 -0.07
CA TYR A 136 -12.14 16.15 -1.09
C TYR A 136 -13.14 15.00 -0.93
N ARG A 137 -13.72 14.59 -2.06
CA ARG A 137 -14.53 13.37 -2.17
C ARG A 137 -13.98 12.49 -3.29
N LYS A 138 -13.87 11.21 -2.99
CA LYS A 138 -13.41 10.22 -3.96
C LYS A 138 -14.52 9.90 -4.94
N GLU A 139 -14.21 9.98 -6.23
CA GLU A 139 -15.13 9.60 -7.30
C GLU A 139 -15.01 8.10 -7.62
N HIS A 140 -16.04 7.59 -8.30
CA HIS A 140 -16.02 6.25 -8.87
C HIS A 140 -14.85 6.08 -9.85
N ASN A 141 -14.19 4.94 -9.83
CA ASN A 141 -13.02 4.70 -10.67
C ASN A 141 -13.40 4.45 -12.13
N LYS A 142 -13.00 5.36 -13.01
CA LYS A 142 -13.27 5.26 -14.46
C LYS A 142 -12.58 4.05 -15.13
N LEU A 143 -11.58 3.45 -14.47
CA LEU A 143 -10.87 2.27 -14.97
C LEU A 143 -11.52 0.94 -14.52
N MET A 144 -12.74 0.96 -13.94
CA MET A 144 -13.43 -0.25 -13.50
C MET A 144 -13.58 -1.32 -14.58
N PRO A 145 -13.87 -1.02 -15.86
CA PRO A 145 -13.93 -2.06 -16.89
C PRO A 145 -12.62 -2.84 -17.03
N LEU A 146 -11.49 -2.15 -16.98
CA LEU A 146 -10.16 -2.77 -17.05
C LEU A 146 -9.84 -3.58 -15.79
N LEU A 147 -10.21 -3.06 -14.62
CA LEU A 147 -10.02 -3.75 -13.34
C LEU A 147 -10.86 -5.03 -13.27
N ARG A 148 -12.10 -5.01 -13.73
CA ARG A 148 -12.98 -6.19 -13.83
C ARG A 148 -12.39 -7.26 -14.76
N LEU A 149 -11.82 -6.86 -15.89
CA LEU A 149 -11.16 -7.79 -16.80
C LEU A 149 -9.90 -8.40 -16.17
N LYS A 150 -9.03 -7.55 -15.56
CA LYS A 150 -7.77 -7.98 -14.95
C LYS A 150 -7.98 -8.92 -13.76
N PHE A 151 -8.98 -8.64 -12.92
CA PHE A 151 -9.22 -9.34 -11.66
C PHE A 151 -10.52 -10.19 -11.68
N ARG A 152 -10.94 -10.65 -12.86
CA ARG A 152 -12.19 -11.43 -13.05
C ARG A 152 -12.26 -12.69 -12.17
N GLU A 153 -11.10 -13.26 -11.80
CA GLU A 153 -10.99 -14.43 -10.94
C GLU A 153 -11.15 -14.11 -9.43
N TYR A 154 -11.20 -12.81 -9.08
CA TYR A 154 -11.30 -12.30 -7.70
C TYR A 154 -12.55 -11.43 -7.52
N PRO A 155 -13.77 -12.00 -7.48
CA PRO A 155 -15.01 -11.23 -7.46
C PRO A 155 -15.13 -10.31 -6.25
N GLU A 156 -14.64 -10.75 -5.08
CA GLU A 156 -14.66 -9.93 -3.85
C GLU A 156 -13.76 -8.68 -3.99
N LEU A 157 -12.59 -8.82 -4.59
CA LEU A 157 -11.72 -7.69 -4.89
C LEU A 157 -12.39 -6.73 -5.89
N VAL A 158 -13.02 -7.26 -6.95
CA VAL A 158 -13.70 -6.43 -7.96
C VAL A 158 -14.83 -5.62 -7.34
N LYS A 159 -15.65 -6.25 -6.49
CA LYS A 159 -16.73 -5.58 -5.74
C LYS A 159 -16.17 -4.47 -4.86
N LEU A 160 -15.11 -4.76 -4.12
CA LEU A 160 -14.46 -3.81 -3.23
C LEU A 160 -13.89 -2.59 -3.99
N LEU A 161 -13.25 -2.82 -5.14
CA LEU A 161 -12.72 -1.75 -6.00
C LEU A 161 -13.84 -0.85 -6.54
N ASP A 162 -14.98 -1.41 -6.86
CA ASP A 162 -16.15 -0.69 -7.34
C ASP A 162 -16.76 0.21 -6.26
N GLU A 163 -16.84 -0.30 -5.02
CA GLU A 163 -17.39 0.38 -3.84
C GLU A 163 -16.39 1.28 -3.10
N ARG A 164 -15.10 1.24 -3.46
CA ARG A 164 -14.01 1.93 -2.74
C ARG A 164 -14.29 3.40 -2.48
N HIS A 165 -14.90 4.10 -3.44
CA HIS A 165 -15.20 5.54 -3.31
C HIS A 165 -16.24 5.79 -2.23
N ILE A 166 -17.24 4.92 -2.08
CA ILE A 166 -18.29 5.02 -1.06
C ILE A 166 -17.67 4.81 0.33
N GLN A 167 -16.87 3.75 0.49
CA GLN A 167 -16.24 3.41 1.77
C GLN A 167 -15.26 4.52 2.22
N TYR A 168 -14.44 5.03 1.29
CA TYR A 168 -13.52 6.12 1.56
C TYR A 168 -14.26 7.38 2.03
N ASN A 169 -15.33 7.78 1.33
CA ASN A 169 -16.08 8.99 1.66
C ASN A 169 -16.82 8.87 3.01
N ARG A 170 -17.36 7.68 3.31
CA ARG A 170 -17.95 7.40 4.63
C ARG A 170 -16.92 7.53 5.76
N MET A 171 -15.67 7.10 5.52
CA MET A 171 -14.63 7.25 6.52
C MET A 171 -14.24 8.72 6.70
N LEU A 172 -14.18 9.52 5.64
CA LEU A 172 -13.99 10.97 5.76
C LEU A 172 -15.08 11.63 6.59
N ASP A 173 -16.35 11.25 6.40
CA ASP A 173 -17.47 11.78 7.19
C ASP A 173 -17.37 11.41 8.68
N LYS A 174 -16.75 10.25 8.98
CA LYS A 174 -16.57 9.79 10.35
C LYS A 174 -15.46 10.53 11.10
N ILE A 175 -14.41 10.98 10.39
CA ILE A 175 -13.25 11.64 11.01
C ILE A 175 -13.31 13.18 10.93
N ALA A 176 -14.30 13.75 10.22
CA ALA A 176 -14.53 15.19 10.15
C ALA A 176 -15.21 15.70 11.42
#